data_76678af96c34ef6c9bccffc5f0bff90f
#
_entry.id   76678af96c34ef6c9bccffc5f0bff90f
#
_cell.length_a   1.000
_cell.length_b   1.000
_cell.length_c   1.000
_cell.angle_alpha   90.00
_cell.angle_beta   90.00
_cell.angle_gamma   90.00
#
_symmetry.space_group_name_H-M   'P 1'
#
loop_
_entity.id
_entity.type
_entity.pdbx_description
1 polymer ?
#
loop_
_entity_poly.entity_id
_entity_poly.type
_entity_poly.pdbx_seq_one_letter_code
_entity_poly.pdbx_strand_id
1 'polypeptide(L)'
;MRTLVGVLAGLACLTAFAGPAPAGEPATMSQTIVNVEYEGSKIWVPGTIVVKKGTKVTLKLINNVPSDPNQHGFAIPGYNVAAIVNRGEPQTVEFTADKAGIFPIICQLHPAHVGGELVVLE
;
A
#
# COMPACT_ATOMS: atom_id res chain seq x y z
N MET A 1 6.41 76.63 33.43
CA MET A 1 6.61 75.93 32.11
C MET A 1 6.89 74.46 32.35
N ARG A 2 5.91 73.62 32.10
CA ARG A 2 6.08 72.11 32.21
C ARG A 2 5.94 71.55 30.82
N THR A 3 7.05 71.00 30.32
CA THR A 3 7.13 70.34 29.01
C THR A 3 6.68 68.93 29.16
N LEU A 4 5.59 68.54 28.49
CA LEU A 4 5.14 67.15 28.35
C LEU A 4 5.93 66.48 27.20
N VAL A 5 6.66 65.44 27.56
CA VAL A 5 7.28 64.52 26.57
C VAL A 5 6.32 63.36 26.31
N GLY A 6 5.76 63.34 25.12
CA GLY A 6 4.90 62.25 24.68
C GLY A 6 5.76 61.05 24.19
N VAL A 7 5.58 59.87 24.80
CA VAL A 7 6.17 58.63 24.37
C VAL A 7 5.20 57.96 23.38
N LEU A 8 5.56 57.87 22.10
CA LEU A 8 4.86 57.06 21.12
C LEU A 8 5.34 55.59 21.30
N ALA A 9 4.43 54.74 21.77
CA ALA A 9 4.63 53.31 21.76
C ALA A 9 4.26 52.75 20.37
N GLY A 10 5.27 52.38 19.59
CA GLY A 10 5.08 51.68 18.30
C GLY A 10 4.69 50.22 18.52
N LEU A 11 3.50 49.84 18.12
CA LEU A 11 3.02 48.45 18.12
C LEU A 11 3.61 47.72 16.90
N ALA A 12 4.66 46.94 17.10
CA ALA A 12 5.21 46.06 16.06
C ALA A 12 4.33 44.85 15.92
N CYS A 13 3.57 44.76 14.80
CA CYS A 13 2.77 43.58 14.44
C CYS A 13 3.72 42.49 13.88
N LEU A 14 4.07 41.51 14.68
CA LEU A 14 4.76 40.32 14.19
C LEU A 14 3.78 39.46 13.40
N THR A 15 3.86 39.53 12.07
CA THR A 15 3.18 38.53 11.20
C THR A 15 4.01 37.26 11.19
N ALA A 16 3.58 36.24 11.95
CA ALA A 16 4.14 34.89 11.87
C ALA A 16 3.77 34.29 10.53
N PHE A 17 4.75 34.14 9.63
CA PHE A 17 4.59 33.30 8.44
C PHE A 17 4.56 31.84 8.89
N ALA A 18 3.38 31.22 8.87
CA ALA A 18 3.25 29.78 8.98
C ALA A 18 3.86 29.17 7.70
N GLY A 19 5.05 28.59 7.81
CA GLY A 19 5.64 27.81 6.72
C GLY A 19 4.76 26.57 6.42
N PRO A 20 4.88 25.97 5.22
CA PRO A 20 4.14 24.75 4.90
C PRO A 20 4.47 23.67 5.93
N ALA A 21 3.43 23.01 6.45
CA ALA A 21 3.61 21.89 7.35
C ALA A 21 4.47 20.81 6.66
N PRO A 22 5.41 20.15 7.36
CA PRO A 22 6.18 19.07 6.77
C PRO A 22 5.21 18.00 6.25
N ALA A 23 5.43 17.53 5.01
CA ALA A 23 4.70 16.41 4.46
C ALA A 23 4.91 15.21 5.40
N GLY A 24 3.81 14.64 5.95
CA GLY A 24 3.87 13.48 6.82
C GLY A 24 4.56 12.30 6.12
N GLU A 25 5.16 11.39 6.89
CA GLU A 25 5.70 10.16 6.32
C GLU A 25 4.62 9.39 5.56
N PRO A 26 4.98 8.72 4.45
CA PRO A 26 4.01 7.95 3.68
C PRO A 26 3.42 6.83 4.55
N ALA A 27 2.12 6.62 4.42
CA ALA A 27 1.45 5.50 5.09
C ALA A 27 2.10 4.17 4.67
N THR A 28 2.17 3.21 5.59
CA THR A 28 2.69 1.87 5.33
C THR A 28 1.61 0.84 5.62
N MET A 29 1.58 -0.25 4.84
CA MET A 29 0.73 -1.41 5.07
C MET A 29 1.54 -2.69 4.88
N SER A 30 1.46 -3.60 5.86
CA SER A 30 2.07 -4.92 5.76
C SER A 30 1.00 -5.97 5.99
N GLN A 31 0.91 -6.96 5.08
CA GLN A 31 -0.09 -8.01 5.16
C GLN A 31 0.48 -9.35 4.69
N THR A 32 0.01 -10.44 5.31
CA THR A 32 0.26 -11.80 4.84
C THR A 32 -0.89 -12.24 3.96
N ILE A 33 -0.57 -12.77 2.78
CA ILE A 33 -1.50 -13.34 1.80
C ILE A 33 -1.16 -14.82 1.63
N VAL A 34 -2.15 -15.67 1.79
CA VAL A 34 -1.95 -17.12 1.75
C VAL A 34 -2.70 -17.71 0.55
N ASN A 35 -2.02 -18.50 -0.28
CA ASN A 35 -2.68 -19.30 -1.29
C ASN A 35 -3.20 -20.59 -0.64
N VAL A 36 -4.48 -20.84 -0.79
CA VAL A 36 -5.16 -22.02 -0.24
C VAL A 36 -5.93 -22.75 -1.34
N GLU A 37 -6.24 -24.01 -1.09
CA GLU A 37 -7.13 -24.79 -1.94
C GLU A 37 -8.47 -24.98 -1.22
N TYR A 38 -9.54 -24.61 -1.93
CA TYR A 38 -10.91 -24.82 -1.48
C TYR A 38 -11.72 -25.46 -2.61
N GLU A 39 -12.26 -26.63 -2.39
CA GLU A 39 -13.04 -27.41 -3.40
C GLU A 39 -12.35 -27.47 -4.77
N GLY A 40 -11.04 -27.74 -4.77
CA GLY A 40 -10.23 -27.79 -5.98
C GLY A 40 -9.80 -26.44 -6.58
N SER A 41 -10.41 -25.34 -6.14
CA SER A 41 -10.01 -23.99 -6.55
C SER A 41 -8.83 -23.50 -5.73
N LYS A 42 -7.86 -22.83 -6.39
CA LYS A 42 -6.72 -22.20 -5.74
C LYS A 42 -6.99 -20.70 -5.66
N ILE A 43 -6.95 -20.16 -4.44
CA ILE A 43 -7.30 -18.76 -4.16
C ILE A 43 -6.28 -18.12 -3.23
N TRP A 44 -5.96 -16.86 -3.47
CA TRP A 44 -5.18 -16.03 -2.56
C TRP A 44 -6.11 -15.37 -1.54
N VAL A 45 -5.82 -15.50 -0.26
CA VAL A 45 -6.65 -15.00 0.85
C VAL A 45 -5.83 -14.06 1.73
N PRO A 46 -6.32 -12.84 2.00
CA PRO A 46 -7.52 -12.23 1.44
C PRO A 46 -7.40 -11.96 -0.06
N GLY A 47 -8.50 -12.05 -0.80
CA GLY A 47 -8.57 -11.80 -2.24
C GLY A 47 -8.65 -10.31 -2.59
N THR A 48 -9.11 -9.47 -1.66
CA THR A 48 -9.19 -8.02 -1.84
C THR A 48 -8.26 -7.31 -0.87
N ILE A 49 -7.42 -6.43 -1.39
CA ILE A 49 -6.50 -5.58 -0.64
C ILE A 49 -6.92 -4.13 -0.87
N VAL A 50 -7.18 -3.37 0.20
CA VAL A 50 -7.60 -1.97 0.11
C VAL A 50 -6.56 -1.08 0.77
N VAL A 51 -6.06 -0.10 0.04
CA VAL A 51 -5.09 0.89 0.53
C VAL A 51 -5.42 2.30 0.03
N LYS A 52 -4.85 3.32 0.65
CA LYS A 52 -4.88 4.68 0.12
C LYS A 52 -3.71 4.91 -0.83
N LYS A 53 -3.90 5.77 -1.80
CA LYS A 53 -2.83 6.24 -2.70
C LYS A 53 -1.66 6.80 -1.91
N GLY A 54 -0.46 6.46 -2.34
CA GLY A 54 0.79 6.81 -1.67
C GLY A 54 1.24 5.83 -0.59
N THR A 55 0.44 4.82 -0.25
CA THR A 55 0.82 3.80 0.75
C THR A 55 1.95 2.93 0.23
N LYS A 56 2.99 2.73 1.06
CA LYS A 56 4.00 1.69 0.84
C LYS A 56 3.45 0.35 1.31
N VAL A 57 3.39 -0.61 0.42
CA VAL A 57 2.77 -1.93 0.64
C VAL A 57 3.84 -3.00 0.67
N THR A 58 3.82 -3.83 1.72
CA THR A 58 4.64 -5.03 1.86
C THR A 58 3.73 -6.24 2.02
N LEU A 59 3.79 -7.18 1.09
CA LEU A 59 3.00 -8.41 1.13
C LEU A 59 3.92 -9.60 1.34
N LYS A 60 3.66 -10.37 2.42
CA LYS A 60 4.25 -11.68 2.62
C LYS A 60 3.34 -12.73 1.98
N LEU A 61 3.85 -13.44 1.00
CA LEU A 61 3.13 -14.43 0.20
C LEU A 61 3.49 -15.83 0.68
N ILE A 62 2.50 -16.64 1.03
CA ILE A 62 2.68 -18.03 1.48
C ILE A 62 1.84 -18.93 0.58
N ASN A 63 2.47 -19.96 0.00
CA ASN A 63 1.73 -21.01 -0.70
C ASN A 63 1.46 -22.16 0.25
N ASN A 64 0.20 -22.38 0.58
CA ASN A 64 -0.29 -23.47 1.43
C ASN A 64 -1.21 -24.45 0.66
N VAL A 65 -1.11 -24.50 -0.66
CA VAL A 65 -1.87 -25.41 -1.49
C VAL A 65 -1.26 -26.82 -1.37
N PRO A 66 -2.03 -27.84 -0.94
CA PRO A 66 -1.49 -29.21 -0.75
C PRO A 66 -1.31 -29.98 -2.05
N SER A 67 -2.12 -29.70 -3.08
CA SER A 67 -2.07 -30.38 -4.37
C SER A 67 -0.96 -29.84 -5.28
N ASP A 68 -0.56 -30.64 -6.27
CA ASP A 68 0.33 -30.19 -7.33
C ASP A 68 -0.42 -29.38 -8.41
N PRO A 69 0.28 -28.47 -9.08
CA PRO A 69 1.69 -28.10 -8.94
C PRO A 69 1.96 -27.35 -7.63
N ASN A 70 3.19 -27.48 -7.09
CA ASN A 70 3.59 -26.82 -5.84
C ASN A 70 3.98 -25.35 -6.00
N GLN A 71 3.82 -24.79 -7.18
CA GLN A 71 4.12 -23.39 -7.50
C GLN A 71 2.86 -22.64 -7.89
N HIS A 72 2.68 -21.47 -7.31
CA HIS A 72 1.62 -20.55 -7.71
C HIS A 72 2.16 -19.14 -7.90
N GLY A 73 1.60 -18.44 -8.87
CA GLY A 73 1.95 -17.05 -9.14
C GLY A 73 1.12 -16.09 -8.30
N PHE A 74 1.72 -14.95 -8.00
CA PHE A 74 1.03 -13.77 -7.50
C PHE A 74 1.49 -12.58 -8.30
N ALA A 75 0.60 -11.98 -9.07
CA ALA A 75 0.95 -10.82 -9.86
C ALA A 75 -0.13 -9.74 -9.79
N ILE A 76 0.34 -8.49 -9.78
CA ILE A 76 -0.48 -7.28 -9.93
C ILE A 76 0.08 -6.54 -11.14
N PRO A 77 -0.39 -6.85 -12.38
CA PRO A 77 0.21 -6.30 -13.59
C PRO A 77 0.24 -4.77 -13.63
N GLY A 78 -0.80 -4.13 -13.08
CA GLY A 78 -0.90 -2.66 -13.02
C GLY A 78 0.19 -1.99 -12.18
N TYR A 79 0.88 -2.74 -11.33
CA TYR A 79 1.99 -2.29 -10.49
C TYR A 79 3.32 -2.97 -10.84
N ASN A 80 3.35 -3.75 -11.91
CA ASN A 80 4.54 -4.52 -12.32
C ASN A 80 5.08 -5.42 -11.19
N VAL A 81 4.17 -5.94 -10.35
CA VAL A 81 4.48 -6.90 -9.28
C VAL A 81 4.26 -8.31 -9.82
N ALA A 82 5.23 -9.19 -9.65
CA ALA A 82 5.12 -10.61 -9.97
C ALA A 82 6.06 -11.43 -9.09
N ALA A 83 5.52 -12.51 -8.52
CA ALA A 83 6.28 -13.48 -7.75
C ALA A 83 5.82 -14.90 -8.06
N ILE A 84 6.74 -15.85 -8.01
CA ILE A 84 6.46 -17.28 -8.00
C ILE A 84 6.69 -17.80 -6.58
N VAL A 85 5.67 -18.41 -6.01
CA VAL A 85 5.68 -18.85 -4.61
C VAL A 85 5.59 -20.37 -4.55
N ASN A 86 6.68 -21.01 -4.18
CA ASN A 86 6.73 -22.43 -3.93
C ASN A 86 6.10 -22.75 -2.56
N ARG A 87 5.52 -23.94 -2.45
CA ARG A 87 5.09 -24.46 -1.16
C ARG A 87 6.28 -24.57 -0.21
N GLY A 88 6.16 -23.98 0.98
CA GLY A 88 7.23 -23.94 1.99
C GLY A 88 8.29 -22.85 1.81
N GLU A 89 8.23 -22.05 0.74
CA GLU A 89 9.18 -20.99 0.43
C GLU A 89 8.47 -19.65 0.31
N PRO A 90 8.11 -18.98 1.42
CA PRO A 90 7.42 -17.69 1.40
C PRO A 90 8.23 -16.63 0.62
N GLN A 91 7.51 -15.77 -0.09
CA GLN A 91 8.08 -14.63 -0.81
C GLN A 91 7.58 -13.33 -0.20
N THR A 92 8.31 -12.25 -0.41
CA THR A 92 7.86 -10.90 -0.05
C THR A 92 7.92 -10.03 -1.29
N VAL A 93 6.84 -9.26 -1.53
CA VAL A 93 6.79 -8.24 -2.56
C VAL A 93 6.50 -6.90 -1.94
N GLU A 94 7.10 -5.85 -2.50
CA GLU A 94 6.95 -4.47 -2.04
C GLU A 94 6.67 -3.56 -3.21
N PHE A 95 5.77 -2.61 -3.02
CA PHE A 95 5.46 -1.57 -4.00
C PHE A 95 4.84 -0.35 -3.33
N THR A 96 4.78 0.76 -4.04
CA THR A 96 4.02 1.94 -3.62
C THR A 96 2.73 2.01 -4.43
N ALA A 97 1.60 2.12 -3.75
CA ALA A 97 0.28 2.27 -4.38
C ALA A 97 0.08 3.70 -4.90
N ASP A 98 0.77 4.07 -5.99
CA ASP A 98 0.88 5.44 -6.51
C ASP A 98 -0.24 5.83 -7.49
N LYS A 99 -1.10 4.89 -7.88
CA LYS A 99 -2.22 5.09 -8.80
C LYS A 99 -3.53 4.63 -8.16
N ALA A 100 -4.53 5.50 -8.09
CA ALA A 100 -5.87 5.12 -7.65
C ALA A 100 -6.57 4.25 -8.69
N GLY A 101 -7.44 3.36 -8.25
CA GLY A 101 -8.20 2.46 -9.10
C GLY A 101 -8.30 1.04 -8.56
N ILE A 102 -8.81 0.14 -9.38
CA ILE A 102 -8.93 -1.29 -9.10
C ILE A 102 -8.01 -2.05 -10.06
N PHE A 103 -7.13 -2.85 -9.49
CA PHE A 103 -6.12 -3.60 -10.23
C PHE A 103 -6.26 -5.09 -9.96
N PRO A 104 -6.32 -5.94 -10.99
CA PRO A 104 -6.47 -7.39 -10.79
C PRO A 104 -5.21 -7.97 -10.13
N ILE A 105 -5.46 -8.94 -9.25
CA ILE A 105 -4.45 -9.85 -8.72
C ILE A 105 -4.68 -11.20 -9.40
N ILE A 106 -3.66 -11.76 -10.03
CA ILE A 106 -3.76 -12.98 -10.82
C ILE A 106 -2.68 -13.99 -10.45
N CYS A 107 -2.92 -15.26 -10.73
CA CYS A 107 -1.86 -16.26 -10.83
C CYS A 107 -1.40 -16.34 -12.29
N GLN A 108 -0.26 -15.75 -12.61
CA GLN A 108 0.26 -15.72 -13.98
C GLN A 108 0.64 -17.09 -14.53
N LEU A 109 0.84 -18.10 -13.68
CA LEU A 109 1.13 -19.48 -14.08
C LEU A 109 -0.14 -20.27 -14.43
N HIS A 110 -1.28 -19.89 -13.83
CA HIS A 110 -2.53 -20.65 -13.94
C HIS A 110 -3.71 -19.67 -14.07
N PRO A 111 -4.01 -19.20 -15.28
CA PRO A 111 -5.06 -18.19 -15.50
C PRO A 111 -6.47 -18.61 -15.04
N ALA A 112 -6.72 -19.92 -14.89
CA ALA A 112 -7.99 -20.45 -14.41
C ALA A 112 -8.16 -20.35 -12.87
N HIS A 113 -7.11 -20.00 -12.14
CA HIS A 113 -7.21 -19.81 -10.69
C HIS A 113 -8.02 -18.54 -10.37
N VAL A 114 -8.76 -18.60 -9.26
CA VAL A 114 -9.54 -17.45 -8.80
C VAL A 114 -8.60 -16.30 -8.46
N GLY A 115 -8.80 -15.20 -9.12
CA GLY A 115 -8.04 -13.97 -8.89
C GLY A 115 -8.59 -13.15 -7.72
N GLY A 116 -7.92 -12.05 -7.45
CA GLY A 116 -8.32 -11.05 -6.48
C GLY A 116 -8.18 -9.65 -7.06
N GLU A 117 -8.19 -8.65 -6.18
CA GLU A 117 -8.05 -7.26 -6.58
C GLU A 117 -7.31 -6.42 -5.53
N LEU A 118 -6.54 -5.46 -6.01
CA LEU A 118 -6.00 -4.36 -5.24
C LEU A 118 -6.86 -3.12 -5.52
N VAL A 119 -7.47 -2.57 -4.48
CA VAL A 119 -8.25 -1.32 -4.53
C VAL A 119 -7.41 -0.21 -3.93
N VAL A 120 -7.08 0.79 -4.73
CA VAL A 120 -6.35 1.98 -4.29
C VAL A 120 -7.30 3.18 -4.28
N LEU A 121 -7.58 3.68 -3.08
CA LEU A 121 -8.42 4.85 -2.85
C LEU A 121 -7.61 6.14 -3.04
N GLU A 122 -8.26 7.21 -3.51
CA GLU A 122 -7.66 8.56 -3.56
C GLU A 122 -7.24 9.06 -2.16
#